data_19bdf98c8e3c31c77c70ed71d6e419e9
#
_entry.id   19bdf98c8e3c31c77c70ed71d6e419e9
#
_cell.length_a   1.000
_cell.length_b   1.000
_cell.length_c   1.000
_cell.angle_alpha   90.00
_cell.angle_beta   90.00
_cell.angle_gamma   90.00
#
_symmetry.space_group_name_H-M   'P 1'
#
loop_
_entity.id
_entity.type
_entity.pdbx_description
1 polymer ?
#
loop_
_entity_poly.entity_id
_entity_poly.type
_entity_poly.pdbx_seq_one_letter_code
_entity_poly.pdbx_strand_id
1 'polypeptide(L)'
;MTRRHAMIACLNMDGSNVKLRIAALLTVFMLAGCRTAGDVEGGGVFAIRSNCPVAGVPAGTGDITLFNAPGSSDSRSIDVTATLGYVRSTCQDVGNDVVSTVSFDVVAMRSTPGPARQLFLPYFDVALQAGEKVVAKQVGQVQLYFPAGQMRAYAKGRATIRVNRSVATLPDSAREALTRERKAGEADAAIDPLSDPAVRAAVAQASFEHLVGFQLTDEQIRYNATR
;
A
#
# COMPACT_ATOMS: atom_id res chain seq x y z
N MET A 1 40.62 49.49 -26.29
CA MET A 1 40.26 49.93 -27.66
C MET A 1 40.24 48.71 -28.55
N THR A 2 39.06 48.25 -28.98
CA THR A 2 38.70 47.76 -30.32
C THR A 2 37.34 47.11 -30.23
N ARG A 3 36.31 47.85 -30.67
CA ARG A 3 34.95 47.36 -30.86
C ARG A 3 34.94 46.41 -32.07
N ARG A 4 34.35 45.23 -31.91
CA ARG A 4 33.93 44.40 -33.06
C ARG A 4 32.43 44.47 -33.21
N HIS A 5 31.99 45.00 -34.31
CA HIS A 5 30.61 45.04 -34.79
C HIS A 5 30.19 43.63 -35.19
N ALA A 6 29.10 43.16 -34.64
CA ALA A 6 28.43 41.96 -35.10
C ALA A 6 27.37 42.37 -36.14
N MET A 7 27.59 41.97 -37.39
CA MET A 7 26.63 42.09 -38.48
C MET A 7 25.46 41.17 -38.27
N ILE A 8 24.27 41.74 -38.13
CA ILE A 8 23.00 41.02 -38.13
C ILE A 8 22.64 40.72 -39.60
N ALA A 9 22.78 39.45 -40.00
CA ALA A 9 22.27 38.98 -41.30
C ALA A 9 20.76 38.69 -41.14
N CYS A 10 19.92 39.51 -41.77
CA CYS A 10 18.51 39.20 -41.94
C CYS A 10 18.36 38.03 -42.91
N LEU A 11 18.02 36.85 -42.37
CA LEU A 11 17.58 35.70 -43.16
C LEU A 11 16.11 35.91 -43.53
N ASN A 12 15.89 36.09 -44.83
CA ASN A 12 14.57 36.11 -45.46
C ASN A 12 14.01 34.68 -45.39
N MET A 13 13.05 34.44 -44.49
CA MET A 13 12.44 33.10 -44.31
C MET A 13 11.21 33.00 -45.19
N ASP A 14 11.32 32.26 -46.27
CA ASP A 14 10.21 31.88 -47.16
C ASP A 14 9.20 31.02 -46.35
N GLY A 15 7.92 31.41 -46.35
CA GLY A 15 6.88 30.87 -45.47
C GLY A 15 6.55 29.37 -45.64
N SER A 16 7.04 28.73 -46.72
CA SER A 16 6.82 27.31 -46.99
C SER A 16 7.72 26.39 -46.14
N ASN A 17 8.94 26.87 -45.82
CA ASN A 17 9.92 26.08 -45.06
C ASN A 17 9.69 26.14 -43.54
N VAL A 18 8.94 27.14 -43.04
CA VAL A 18 8.61 27.26 -41.61
C VAL A 18 7.61 26.18 -41.16
N LYS A 19 6.59 25.93 -41.99
CA LYS A 19 5.56 24.88 -41.69
C LYS A 19 6.18 23.47 -41.66
N LEU A 20 7.14 23.20 -42.55
CA LEU A 20 7.80 21.88 -42.59
C LEU A 20 8.77 21.71 -41.43
N ARG A 21 9.43 22.74 -40.93
CA ARG A 21 10.33 22.70 -39.78
C ARG A 21 9.57 22.61 -38.47
N ILE A 22 8.40 23.23 -38.32
CA ILE A 22 7.53 23.13 -37.16
C ILE A 22 6.92 21.72 -37.09
N ALA A 23 6.52 21.13 -38.23
CA ALA A 23 6.02 19.75 -38.26
C ALA A 23 7.11 18.73 -37.88
N ALA A 24 8.35 18.94 -38.30
CA ALA A 24 9.49 18.08 -37.94
C ALA A 24 9.90 18.22 -36.48
N LEU A 25 9.78 19.40 -35.86
CA LEU A 25 10.02 19.62 -34.44
C LEU A 25 8.91 18.99 -33.53
N LEU A 26 7.66 19.04 -34.00
CA LEU A 26 6.53 18.41 -33.26
C LEU A 26 6.60 16.89 -33.32
N THR A 27 7.10 16.27 -34.37
CA THR A 27 7.28 14.81 -34.48
C THR A 27 8.42 14.30 -33.61
N VAL A 28 9.47 15.07 -33.36
CA VAL A 28 10.58 14.69 -32.46
C VAL A 28 10.14 14.72 -30.97
N PHE A 29 9.18 15.60 -30.61
CA PHE A 29 8.66 15.67 -29.22
C PHE A 29 7.70 14.53 -28.87
N MET A 30 7.07 13.86 -29.83
CA MET A 30 6.17 12.72 -29.59
C MET A 30 6.91 11.40 -29.33
N LEU A 31 8.24 11.34 -29.53
CA LEU A 31 9.08 10.16 -29.29
C LEU A 31 9.76 10.17 -27.90
N ALA A 32 9.52 11.20 -27.08
CA ALA A 32 9.85 11.16 -25.67
C ALA A 32 8.80 10.32 -24.91
N GLY A 33 8.65 9.05 -25.31
CA GLY A 33 7.85 8.06 -24.60
C GLY A 33 8.35 7.95 -23.17
N CYS A 34 7.43 7.93 -22.22
CA CYS A 34 7.68 7.70 -20.81
C CYS A 34 8.68 6.56 -20.63
N ARG A 35 9.92 6.87 -20.31
CA ARG A 35 10.81 5.90 -19.68
C ARG A 35 10.29 5.71 -18.26
N THR A 36 9.41 4.73 -18.09
CA THR A 36 9.26 4.11 -16.77
C THR A 36 10.63 3.54 -16.43
N ALA A 37 11.22 4.10 -15.37
CA ALA A 37 12.49 3.61 -14.83
C ALA A 37 12.26 2.24 -14.19
N GLY A 38 12.24 1.21 -15.03
CA GLY A 38 12.60 -0.13 -14.61
C GLY A 38 14.02 -0.33 -15.11
N ASP A 39 14.95 -0.48 -14.21
CA ASP A 39 16.31 -0.87 -14.58
C ASP A 39 16.25 -2.24 -15.26
N VAL A 40 16.32 -2.22 -16.58
CA VAL A 40 16.53 -3.42 -17.39
C VAL A 40 18.03 -3.50 -17.64
N GLU A 41 18.79 -3.85 -16.62
CA GLU A 41 20.16 -4.30 -16.82
C GLU A 41 20.16 -5.78 -17.18
N GLY A 42 20.70 -6.11 -18.33
CA GLY A 42 21.02 -7.49 -18.71
C GLY A 42 19.85 -8.41 -19.10
N GLY A 43 18.71 -7.88 -19.59
CA GLY A 43 17.66 -8.71 -20.22
C GLY A 43 16.59 -9.29 -19.28
N GLY A 44 16.43 -8.78 -18.05
CA GLY A 44 15.36 -9.20 -17.14
C GLY A 44 14.90 -8.08 -16.21
N VAL A 45 13.65 -8.16 -15.74
CA VAL A 45 13.14 -7.31 -14.67
C VAL A 45 13.58 -7.89 -13.34
N PHE A 46 14.55 -7.26 -12.66
CA PHE A 46 14.97 -7.65 -11.33
C PHE A 46 14.08 -6.94 -10.29
N ALA A 47 13.16 -7.66 -9.67
CA ALA A 47 12.43 -7.18 -8.52
C ALA A 47 13.22 -7.50 -7.25
N ILE A 48 13.91 -6.52 -6.67
CA ILE A 48 14.46 -6.66 -5.32
C ILE A 48 13.26 -6.75 -4.38
N ARG A 49 13.08 -7.92 -3.77
CA ARG A 49 12.01 -8.14 -2.82
C ARG A 49 12.35 -7.48 -1.48
N SER A 50 11.50 -6.57 -1.04
CA SER A 50 11.61 -5.95 0.29
C SER A 50 11.25 -6.96 1.39
N ASN A 51 11.99 -6.97 2.49
CA ASN A 51 11.65 -7.72 3.70
C ASN A 51 10.49 -7.06 4.49
N CYS A 52 10.02 -5.91 4.01
CA CYS A 52 8.96 -5.16 4.66
C CYS A 52 7.60 -5.86 4.49
N PRO A 53 6.84 -6.04 5.59
CA PRO A 53 5.48 -6.55 5.52
C PRO A 53 4.57 -5.68 4.66
N VAL A 54 3.70 -6.32 3.89
CA VAL A 54 2.63 -5.63 3.17
C VAL A 54 1.54 -5.25 4.16
N ALA A 55 1.15 -3.97 4.18
CA ALA A 55 0.09 -3.50 5.07
C ALA A 55 -1.28 -3.53 4.40
N GLY A 56 -2.31 -3.89 5.17
CA GLY A 56 -3.68 -3.96 4.66
C GLY A 56 -4.76 -4.02 5.74
N VAL A 57 -6.01 -4.02 5.29
CA VAL A 57 -7.19 -4.23 6.11
C VAL A 57 -7.89 -5.49 5.63
N PRO A 58 -8.07 -6.52 6.47
CA PRO A 58 -8.81 -7.71 6.07
C PRO A 58 -10.25 -7.39 5.70
N ALA A 59 -10.78 -8.10 4.72
CA ALA A 59 -12.15 -7.92 4.29
C ALA A 59 -13.14 -8.04 5.46
N GLY A 60 -14.11 -7.13 5.52
CA GLY A 60 -15.14 -7.11 6.55
C GLY A 60 -14.71 -6.55 7.91
N THR A 61 -13.44 -6.18 8.10
CA THR A 61 -12.94 -5.63 9.38
C THR A 61 -12.66 -4.12 9.34
N GLY A 62 -12.78 -3.51 8.18
CA GLY A 62 -12.60 -2.06 8.00
C GLY A 62 -13.76 -1.21 8.50
N ASP A 63 -14.91 -1.81 8.79
CA ASP A 63 -16.10 -1.11 9.25
C ASP A 63 -16.62 -1.71 10.56
N ILE A 64 -17.21 -0.86 11.40
CA ILE A 64 -17.91 -1.27 12.61
C ILE A 64 -19.22 -0.49 12.73
N THR A 65 -20.30 -1.22 13.03
CA THR A 65 -21.61 -0.63 13.33
C THR A 65 -21.97 -0.93 14.78
N LEU A 66 -22.31 0.10 15.53
CA LEU A 66 -22.79 0.03 16.91
C LEU A 66 -24.28 0.33 16.93
N PHE A 67 -25.03 -0.45 17.72
CA PHE A 67 -26.48 -0.32 17.86
C PHE A 67 -26.85 0.17 19.25
N ASN A 68 -27.90 0.96 19.37
CA ASN A 68 -28.44 1.43 20.65
C ASN A 68 -29.02 0.28 21.51
N ALA A 69 -29.54 -0.76 20.85
CA ALA A 69 -30.09 -1.93 21.53
C ALA A 69 -29.15 -3.14 21.34
N PRO A 70 -28.68 -3.78 22.42
CA PRO A 70 -27.88 -5.00 22.32
C PRO A 70 -28.58 -6.09 21.53
N GLY A 71 -27.82 -6.76 20.63
CA GLY A 71 -28.36 -7.83 19.77
C GLY A 71 -29.23 -7.37 18.62
N SER A 72 -29.44 -6.05 18.43
CA SER A 72 -30.20 -5.53 17.30
C SER A 72 -29.32 -5.44 16.04
N SER A 73 -29.93 -5.75 14.90
CA SER A 73 -29.38 -5.47 13.56
C SER A 73 -30.30 -4.56 12.74
N ASP A 74 -31.34 -3.95 13.38
CA ASP A 74 -32.27 -3.04 12.73
C ASP A 74 -31.57 -1.71 12.40
N SER A 75 -31.66 -1.24 11.18
CA SER A 75 -31.09 0.03 10.73
C SER A 75 -31.54 1.24 11.52
N ARG A 76 -32.79 1.19 12.08
CA ARG A 76 -33.33 2.26 12.95
C ARG A 76 -32.67 2.31 14.32
N SER A 77 -32.00 1.26 14.75
CA SER A 77 -31.27 1.18 16.02
C SER A 77 -29.78 1.45 15.89
N ILE A 78 -29.29 1.83 14.70
CA ILE A 78 -27.90 2.23 14.51
C ILE A 78 -27.59 3.47 15.35
N ASP A 79 -26.58 3.37 16.19
CA ASP A 79 -26.04 4.48 16.99
C ASP A 79 -24.88 5.16 16.26
N VAL A 80 -23.82 4.38 15.97
CA VAL A 80 -22.60 4.88 15.32
C VAL A 80 -22.15 3.88 14.25
N THR A 81 -21.75 4.41 13.12
CA THR A 81 -20.95 3.68 12.12
C THR A 81 -19.54 4.28 12.08
N ALA A 82 -18.52 3.44 11.97
CA ALA A 82 -17.16 3.91 11.77
C ALA A 82 -16.44 3.09 10.72
N THR A 83 -15.56 3.77 9.96
CA THR A 83 -14.73 3.18 8.91
C THR A 83 -13.27 3.46 9.21
N LEU A 84 -12.44 2.44 9.12
CA LEU A 84 -10.99 2.48 9.17
C LEU A 84 -10.45 2.48 7.73
N GLY A 85 -9.63 3.45 7.40
CA GLY A 85 -9.07 3.59 6.07
C GLY A 85 -7.76 4.37 6.03
N TYR A 86 -7.33 4.74 4.84
CA TYR A 86 -6.08 5.48 4.61
C TYR A 86 -4.86 4.83 5.28
N VAL A 87 -4.77 3.51 5.17
CA VAL A 87 -3.68 2.72 5.74
C VAL A 87 -2.37 3.08 5.03
N ARG A 88 -1.37 3.46 5.82
CA ARG A 88 0.00 3.75 5.35
C ARG A 88 0.98 3.01 6.24
N SER A 89 1.99 2.41 5.62
CA SER A 89 3.04 1.71 6.35
C SER A 89 4.38 2.40 6.18
N THR A 90 5.17 2.33 7.23
CA THR A 90 6.61 2.58 7.21
C THR A 90 7.31 1.36 7.77
N CYS A 91 8.50 1.05 7.24
CA CYS A 91 9.23 -0.13 7.63
C CYS A 91 10.71 0.23 7.73
N GLN A 92 11.38 -0.33 8.73
CA GLN A 92 12.81 -0.13 8.94
C GLN A 92 13.44 -1.34 9.62
N ASP A 93 14.70 -1.56 9.35
CA ASP A 93 15.51 -2.54 10.04
C ASP A 93 16.04 -1.96 11.36
N VAL A 94 15.78 -2.65 12.48
CA VAL A 94 16.24 -2.26 13.81
C VAL A 94 16.90 -3.47 14.48
N GLY A 95 18.22 -3.46 14.54
CA GLY A 95 18.96 -4.63 15.04
C GLY A 95 18.69 -5.88 14.22
N ASN A 96 18.15 -6.91 14.86
CA ASN A 96 17.81 -8.18 14.22
C ASN A 96 16.34 -8.23 13.74
N ASP A 97 15.59 -7.13 13.88
CA ASP A 97 14.19 -7.10 13.54
C ASP A 97 13.89 -6.19 12.35
N VAL A 98 12.89 -6.57 11.59
CA VAL A 98 12.14 -5.72 10.68
C VAL A 98 10.97 -5.14 11.47
N VAL A 99 10.95 -3.81 11.63
CA VAL A 99 9.90 -3.10 12.35
C VAL A 99 8.98 -2.44 11.34
N SER A 100 7.74 -2.88 11.31
CA SER A 100 6.68 -2.29 10.47
C SER A 100 5.73 -1.48 11.34
N THR A 101 5.51 -0.23 10.98
CA THR A 101 4.53 0.65 11.64
C THR A 101 3.47 1.03 10.63
N VAL A 102 2.22 0.77 10.98
CA VAL A 102 1.04 1.14 10.21
C VAL A 102 0.35 2.31 10.90
N SER A 103 -0.02 3.33 10.13
CA SER A 103 -0.91 4.40 10.54
C SER A 103 -2.20 4.33 9.72
N PHE A 104 -3.33 4.65 10.34
CA PHE A 104 -4.63 4.63 9.71
C PHE A 104 -5.53 5.74 10.26
N ASP A 105 -6.51 6.15 9.49
CA ASP A 105 -7.53 7.10 9.88
C ASP A 105 -8.83 6.37 10.20
N VAL A 106 -9.56 6.84 11.22
CA VAL A 106 -10.90 6.37 11.56
C VAL A 106 -11.86 7.54 11.43
N VAL A 107 -12.89 7.33 10.63
CA VAL A 107 -14.02 8.26 10.46
C VAL A 107 -15.25 7.62 11.07
N ALA A 108 -15.90 8.31 11.99
CA ALA A 108 -17.15 7.82 12.59
C ALA A 108 -18.28 8.82 12.39
N MET A 109 -19.50 8.27 12.27
CA MET A 109 -20.73 9.04 12.15
C MET A 109 -21.78 8.47 13.10
N ARG A 110 -22.35 9.32 13.96
CA ARG A 110 -23.52 8.97 14.79
C ARG A 110 -24.84 9.28 14.07
N SER A 111 -25.86 8.49 14.36
CA SER A 111 -27.18 8.61 13.71
C SER A 111 -27.92 9.89 14.04
N THR A 112 -27.71 10.45 15.24
CA THR A 112 -28.39 11.67 15.71
C THR A 112 -27.41 12.62 16.38
N PRO A 113 -27.60 13.95 16.22
CA PRO A 113 -26.86 14.93 17.03
C PRO A 113 -27.22 14.78 18.51
N GLY A 114 -26.28 15.13 19.41
CA GLY A 114 -26.49 14.98 20.84
C GLY A 114 -25.38 15.70 21.64
N PRO A 115 -25.30 15.48 22.95
CA PRO A 115 -24.23 16.03 23.78
C PRO A 115 -22.85 15.55 23.30
N ALA A 116 -21.79 16.20 23.82
CA ALA A 116 -20.44 15.74 23.59
C ALA A 116 -20.26 14.31 24.09
N ARG A 117 -19.55 13.46 23.31
CA ARG A 117 -19.40 12.04 23.62
C ARG A 117 -18.02 11.54 23.22
N GLN A 118 -17.39 10.78 24.08
CA GLN A 118 -16.21 9.99 23.77
C GLN A 118 -16.64 8.55 23.43
N LEU A 119 -15.96 7.96 22.44
CA LEU A 119 -16.17 6.58 22.02
C LEU A 119 -14.81 5.91 21.82
N PHE A 120 -14.65 4.71 22.36
CA PHE A 120 -13.46 3.90 22.17
C PHE A 120 -13.81 2.71 21.28
N LEU A 121 -13.10 2.59 20.16
CA LEU A 121 -13.27 1.47 19.24
C LEU A 121 -12.04 0.56 19.30
N PRO A 122 -12.23 -0.73 19.64
CA PRO A 122 -11.12 -1.66 19.65
C PRO A 122 -10.69 -2.00 18.21
N TYR A 123 -9.38 -2.06 17.98
CA TYR A 123 -8.80 -2.54 16.74
C TYR A 123 -7.77 -3.63 17.03
N PHE A 124 -7.58 -4.53 16.09
CA PHE A 124 -6.49 -5.48 16.14
C PHE A 124 -5.35 -5.03 15.21
N ASP A 125 -4.18 -5.51 15.55
CA ASP A 125 -2.92 -5.40 14.85
C ASP A 125 -2.32 -6.81 14.78
N VAL A 126 -2.10 -7.33 13.58
CA VAL A 126 -1.67 -8.72 13.39
C VAL A 126 -0.57 -8.81 12.34
N ALA A 127 0.45 -9.63 12.63
CA ALA A 127 1.42 -10.10 11.66
C ALA A 127 1.03 -11.49 11.19
N LEU A 128 0.82 -11.65 9.87
CA LEU A 128 0.66 -12.93 9.22
C LEU A 128 1.93 -13.32 8.47
N GLN A 129 2.34 -14.58 8.57
CA GLN A 129 3.38 -15.18 7.77
C GLN A 129 2.73 -16.12 6.75
N ALA A 130 3.20 -16.09 5.51
CA ALA A 130 2.71 -16.91 4.41
C ALA A 130 1.20 -16.72 4.10
N GLY A 131 0.61 -15.58 4.51
CA GLY A 131 -0.81 -15.28 4.29
C GLY A 131 -1.79 -15.97 5.25
N GLU A 132 -1.33 -16.83 6.15
CA GLU A 132 -2.22 -17.65 6.99
C GLU A 132 -1.79 -17.79 8.46
N LYS A 133 -0.48 -17.84 8.72
CA LYS A 133 0.02 -18.08 10.08
C LYS A 133 0.13 -16.78 10.87
N VAL A 134 -0.68 -16.63 11.91
CA VAL A 134 -0.55 -15.53 12.87
C VAL A 134 0.73 -15.70 13.69
N VAL A 135 1.67 -14.77 13.57
CA VAL A 135 2.94 -14.77 14.31
C VAL A 135 2.98 -13.74 15.41
N ALA A 136 2.16 -12.69 15.33
CA ALA A 136 1.95 -11.72 16.38
C ALA A 136 0.54 -11.14 16.27
N LYS A 137 -0.10 -10.87 17.42
CA LYS A 137 -1.39 -10.17 17.48
C LYS A 137 -1.42 -9.27 18.71
N GLN A 138 -1.88 -8.05 18.51
CA GLN A 138 -2.14 -7.07 19.56
C GLN A 138 -3.53 -6.49 19.36
N VAL A 139 -4.11 -5.97 20.45
CA VAL A 139 -5.39 -5.25 20.42
C VAL A 139 -5.16 -3.89 21.05
N GLY A 140 -5.52 -2.86 20.32
CA GLY A 140 -5.48 -1.46 20.76
C GLY A 140 -6.88 -0.84 20.76
N GLN A 141 -6.94 0.43 21.13
CA GLN A 141 -8.18 1.22 21.06
C GLN A 141 -7.90 2.56 20.38
N VAL A 142 -8.81 2.97 19.53
CA VAL A 142 -8.83 4.31 18.97
C VAL A 142 -9.93 5.12 19.67
N GLN A 143 -9.55 6.31 20.17
CA GLN A 143 -10.48 7.21 20.83
C GLN A 143 -11.04 8.21 19.83
N LEU A 144 -12.35 8.28 19.74
CA LEU A 144 -13.11 9.25 18.96
C LEU A 144 -13.80 10.23 19.90
N TYR A 145 -13.86 11.49 19.49
CA TYR A 145 -14.58 12.53 20.21
C TYR A 145 -15.60 13.21 19.29
N PHE A 146 -16.86 13.13 19.67
CA PHE A 146 -17.95 13.86 19.03
C PHE A 146 -18.23 15.12 19.84
N PRO A 147 -17.94 16.32 19.33
CA PRO A 147 -18.36 17.57 19.96
C PRO A 147 -19.90 17.64 20.06
N ALA A 148 -20.41 18.45 20.98
CA ALA A 148 -21.85 18.68 21.11
C ALA A 148 -22.44 19.14 19.77
N GLY A 149 -23.56 18.52 19.36
CA GLY A 149 -24.25 18.80 18.11
C GLY A 149 -23.59 18.23 16.85
N GLN A 150 -22.32 17.81 16.89
CA GLN A 150 -21.62 17.28 15.71
C GLN A 150 -21.93 15.78 15.52
N MET A 151 -22.17 15.39 14.27
CA MET A 151 -22.47 14.01 13.92
C MET A 151 -21.22 13.22 13.50
N ARG A 152 -20.11 13.86 13.21
CA ARG A 152 -18.88 13.22 12.74
C ARG A 152 -17.75 13.37 13.75
N ALA A 153 -16.93 12.33 13.85
CA ALA A 153 -15.70 12.30 14.60
C ALA A 153 -14.59 11.68 13.77
N TYR A 154 -13.36 12.10 14.05
CA TYR A 154 -12.16 11.65 13.36
C TYR A 154 -11.10 11.29 14.39
N ALA A 155 -10.36 10.22 14.12
CA ALA A 155 -9.21 9.84 14.92
C ALA A 155 -8.14 9.19 14.02
N LYS A 156 -6.91 9.14 14.55
CA LYS A 156 -5.80 8.42 13.92
C LYS A 156 -5.37 7.29 14.82
N GLY A 157 -5.14 6.14 14.22
CA GLY A 157 -4.55 5.00 14.91
C GLY A 157 -3.13 4.72 14.41
N ARG A 158 -2.38 3.99 15.22
CA ARG A 158 -1.06 3.50 14.89
C ARG A 158 -0.85 2.12 15.49
N ALA A 159 -0.26 1.23 14.72
CA ALA A 159 0.07 -0.12 15.13
C ALA A 159 1.52 -0.43 14.73
N THR A 160 2.22 -1.26 15.48
CA THR A 160 3.63 -1.60 15.20
C THR A 160 3.88 -3.06 15.50
N ILE A 161 4.37 -3.79 14.51
CA ILE A 161 4.83 -5.18 14.64
C ILE A 161 6.35 -5.26 14.48
N ARG A 162 6.92 -6.30 15.08
CA ARG A 162 8.33 -6.68 14.92
C ARG A 162 8.39 -8.10 14.41
N VAL A 163 9.17 -8.31 13.37
CA VAL A 163 9.42 -9.62 12.77
C VAL A 163 10.93 -9.84 12.75
N ASN A 164 11.39 -10.99 13.23
CA ASN A 164 12.81 -11.30 13.18
C ASN A 164 13.29 -11.34 11.72
N ARG A 165 14.36 -10.64 11.41
CA ARG A 165 14.90 -10.51 10.05
C ARG A 165 15.25 -11.86 9.44
N SER A 166 15.76 -12.80 10.22
CA SER A 166 16.17 -14.12 9.70
C SER A 166 15.01 -14.91 9.10
N VAL A 167 13.77 -14.74 9.63
CA VAL A 167 12.58 -15.41 9.09
C VAL A 167 11.91 -14.63 7.95
N ALA A 168 12.21 -13.34 7.81
CA ALA A 168 11.77 -12.49 6.70
C ALA A 168 12.75 -12.49 5.53
N THR A 169 13.90 -13.14 5.66
CA THR A 169 14.94 -13.21 4.63
C THR A 169 14.78 -14.49 3.81
N LEU A 170 14.80 -14.36 2.49
CA LEU A 170 14.82 -15.51 1.59
C LEU A 170 16.09 -16.33 1.77
N PRO A 171 16.01 -17.68 1.81
CA PRO A 171 17.19 -18.55 1.71
C PRO A 171 17.99 -18.24 0.45
N ASP A 172 19.31 -18.42 0.51
CA ASP A 172 20.20 -18.10 -0.61
C ASP A 172 19.82 -18.82 -1.89
N SER A 173 19.47 -20.11 -1.79
CA SER A 173 19.03 -20.91 -2.96
C SER A 173 17.77 -20.35 -3.64
N ALA A 174 16.80 -19.90 -2.86
CA ALA A 174 15.58 -19.30 -3.42
C ALA A 174 15.87 -17.92 -4.03
N ARG A 175 16.74 -17.12 -3.36
CA ARG A 175 17.17 -15.84 -3.90
C ARG A 175 17.91 -16.01 -5.22
N GLU A 176 18.85 -16.94 -5.30
CA GLU A 176 19.60 -17.25 -6.51
C GLU A 176 18.67 -17.69 -7.65
N ALA A 177 17.72 -18.58 -7.37
CA ALA A 177 16.72 -19.02 -8.36
C ALA A 177 15.89 -17.85 -8.92
N LEU A 178 15.55 -16.86 -8.07
CA LEU A 178 14.75 -15.69 -8.46
C LEU A 178 15.57 -14.63 -9.20
N THR A 179 16.86 -14.49 -8.90
CA THR A 179 17.72 -13.40 -9.42
C THR A 179 18.67 -13.86 -10.50
N ARG A 180 18.74 -15.18 -10.80
CA ARG A 180 19.62 -15.71 -11.83
C ARG A 180 19.26 -15.10 -13.19
N GLU A 181 20.26 -14.51 -13.85
CA GLU A 181 20.13 -14.06 -15.22
C GLU A 181 19.90 -15.25 -16.16
N ARG A 182 18.87 -15.17 -17.00
CA ARG A 182 18.54 -16.18 -18.00
C ARG A 182 18.74 -15.59 -19.39
N LYS A 183 19.50 -16.28 -20.21
CA LYS A 183 19.81 -15.82 -21.58
C LYS A 183 18.82 -16.40 -22.57
N ALA A 184 18.48 -15.62 -23.58
CA ALA A 184 17.64 -16.10 -24.67
C ALA A 184 18.28 -17.33 -25.33
N GLY A 185 17.52 -18.43 -25.46
CA GLY A 185 17.99 -19.69 -25.98
C GLY A 185 18.37 -20.75 -24.94
N GLU A 186 18.43 -20.39 -23.65
CA GLU A 186 18.53 -21.38 -22.57
C GLU A 186 17.20 -22.14 -22.41
N ALA A 187 17.26 -23.43 -22.05
CA ALA A 187 16.08 -24.29 -21.91
C ALA A 187 15.06 -23.76 -20.86
N ASP A 188 15.55 -23.02 -19.89
CA ASP A 188 14.76 -22.46 -18.80
C ASP A 188 14.53 -20.94 -18.90
N ALA A 189 14.88 -20.33 -20.04
CA ALA A 189 14.74 -18.89 -20.25
C ALA A 189 13.30 -18.36 -20.06
N ALA A 190 12.30 -19.19 -20.38
CA ALA A 190 10.88 -18.88 -20.27
C ALA A 190 10.21 -19.47 -19.01
N ILE A 191 10.97 -20.17 -18.16
CA ILE A 191 10.40 -20.82 -16.96
C ILE A 191 10.33 -19.81 -15.82
N ASP A 192 9.11 -19.60 -15.28
CA ASP A 192 8.92 -18.82 -14.06
C ASP A 192 9.56 -19.55 -12.85
N PRO A 193 10.51 -18.94 -12.13
CA PRO A 193 11.09 -19.54 -10.93
C PRO A 193 10.06 -19.93 -9.87
N LEU A 194 8.94 -19.22 -9.81
CA LEU A 194 7.85 -19.52 -8.88
C LEU A 194 7.03 -20.74 -9.28
N SER A 195 7.26 -21.34 -10.47
CA SER A 195 6.71 -22.64 -10.82
C SER A 195 7.33 -23.77 -10.01
N ASP A 196 8.57 -23.58 -9.49
CA ASP A 196 9.19 -24.51 -8.54
C ASP A 196 8.49 -24.41 -7.17
N PRO A 197 7.88 -25.52 -6.68
CA PRO A 197 7.21 -25.55 -5.39
C PRO A 197 8.11 -25.15 -4.21
N ALA A 198 9.41 -25.50 -4.24
CA ALA A 198 10.35 -25.17 -3.18
C ALA A 198 10.65 -23.67 -3.14
N VAL A 199 10.87 -23.06 -4.29
CA VAL A 199 11.06 -21.58 -4.39
C VAL A 199 9.81 -20.86 -3.96
N ARG A 200 8.63 -21.30 -4.41
CA ARG A 200 7.34 -20.71 -4.02
C ARG A 200 7.10 -20.80 -2.51
N ALA A 201 7.36 -21.95 -1.90
CA ALA A 201 7.24 -22.16 -0.46
C ALA A 201 8.22 -21.26 0.33
N ALA A 202 9.47 -21.16 -0.11
CA ALA A 202 10.46 -20.28 0.51
C ALA A 202 10.04 -18.80 0.45
N VAL A 203 9.51 -18.36 -0.70
CA VAL A 203 8.97 -17.00 -0.87
C VAL A 203 7.78 -16.76 0.05
N ALA A 204 6.85 -17.70 0.14
CA ALA A 204 5.70 -17.58 1.05
C ALA A 204 6.15 -17.47 2.51
N GLN A 205 7.06 -18.34 2.95
CA GLN A 205 7.59 -18.31 4.33
C GLN A 205 8.33 -17.01 4.68
N ALA A 206 9.02 -16.41 3.74
CA ALA A 206 9.69 -15.12 3.93
C ALA A 206 8.75 -13.91 3.77
N SER A 207 7.47 -14.12 3.42
CA SER A 207 6.49 -13.05 3.21
C SER A 207 5.67 -12.82 4.47
N PHE A 208 5.57 -11.55 4.84
CA PHE A 208 4.76 -11.11 5.98
C PHE A 208 3.75 -10.06 5.55
N GLU A 209 2.61 -10.08 6.22
CA GLU A 209 1.57 -9.07 6.13
C GLU A 209 1.36 -8.42 7.49
N HIS A 210 1.17 -7.11 7.52
CA HIS A 210 0.83 -6.33 8.69
C HIS A 210 -0.60 -5.83 8.53
N LEU A 211 -1.54 -6.53 9.13
CA LEU A 211 -2.96 -6.27 8.95
C LEU A 211 -3.55 -5.57 10.16
N VAL A 212 -4.36 -4.53 9.91
CA VAL A 212 -5.10 -3.79 10.93
C VAL A 212 -6.58 -3.76 10.59
N GLY A 213 -7.44 -3.80 11.60
CA GLY A 213 -8.89 -3.74 11.42
C GLY A 213 -9.60 -3.58 12.75
N PHE A 214 -10.89 -3.28 12.74
CA PHE A 214 -11.66 -3.27 13.98
C PHE A 214 -11.72 -4.66 14.58
N GLN A 215 -11.54 -4.75 15.92
CA GLN A 215 -11.77 -5.99 16.66
C GLN A 215 -13.27 -6.15 16.85
N LEU A 216 -13.88 -6.90 15.93
CA LEU A 216 -15.33 -7.12 15.85
C LEU A 216 -15.76 -8.32 16.72
N THR A 217 -17.00 -8.28 17.22
CA THR A 217 -17.69 -9.45 17.74
C THR A 217 -18.21 -10.31 16.60
N ASP A 218 -18.58 -11.56 16.89
CA ASP A 218 -19.17 -12.47 15.90
C ASP A 218 -20.45 -11.91 15.29
N GLU A 219 -21.25 -11.17 16.07
CA GLU A 219 -22.46 -10.50 15.58
C GLU A 219 -22.12 -9.37 14.59
N GLN A 220 -21.10 -8.56 14.90
CA GLN A 220 -20.65 -7.50 14.02
C GLN A 220 -20.03 -8.05 12.72
N ILE A 221 -19.28 -9.16 12.80
CA ILE A 221 -18.75 -9.84 11.61
C ILE A 221 -19.90 -10.34 10.72
N ARG A 222 -20.91 -11.01 11.32
CA ARG A 222 -22.11 -11.46 10.57
C ARG A 222 -22.86 -10.29 9.95
N TYR A 223 -23.06 -9.21 10.70
CA TYR A 223 -23.70 -8.00 10.17
C TYR A 223 -22.92 -7.43 8.97
N ASN A 224 -21.60 -7.30 9.07
CA ASN A 224 -20.77 -6.80 7.97
C ASN A 224 -20.80 -7.70 6.73
N ALA A 225 -21.00 -9.01 6.89
CA ALA A 225 -21.07 -9.97 5.79
C ALA A 225 -22.44 -9.96 5.06
N THR A 226 -23.49 -9.37 5.63
CA THR A 226 -24.85 -9.44 5.12
C THR A 226 -25.44 -8.10 4.64
N ARG A 227 -24.73 -7.01 4.80
CA ARG A 227 -25.17 -5.65 4.38
C ARG A 227 -24.68 -5.28 2.98
#